data_1f5fc23202ed6fd2900f66fabd4abef3
#
_entry.id   1f5fc23202ed6fd2900f66fabd4abef3
#
_cell.length_a   1.000
_cell.length_b   1.000
_cell.length_c   1.000
_cell.angle_alpha   90.00
_cell.angle_beta   90.00
_cell.angle_gamma   90.00
#
_symmetry.space_group_name_H-M   'P 1'
#
loop_
_entity.id
_entity.type
_entity.pdbx_description
1 polymer ?
#
loop_
_entity_poly.entity_id
_entity_poly.type
_entity_poly.pdbx_seq_one_letter_code
_entity_poly.pdbx_strand_id
1 'polypeptide(L)'
;MRSLVVIIPALWLVLASGCRSRPGGVDYNQWKEAAGTRRATAARHVTAIPGFEVDLLRTATKAEGSWVSLEFDGQGRLLIGREGSGILRLTLPKRRLGRTRVEIVNGELNECRGLLWAYGSLYANANNSKGLYRLRDTTGDDQFDEVKLLRKTGGGVGHGRNSIALGPDGFIYLTHGNDVLLPEGFKPTPASTYRNY
;
A
#
# COMPACT_ATOMS: atom_id res chain seq x y z
N MET A 1 23.17 -67.65 -48.11
CA MET A 1 22.70 -66.86 -46.94
C MET A 1 23.05 -65.41 -47.21
N ARG A 2 22.09 -64.63 -47.52
CA ARG A 2 22.28 -63.13 -47.78
C ARG A 2 21.79 -62.36 -46.55
N SER A 3 22.72 -61.73 -45.86
CA SER A 3 22.41 -60.90 -44.72
C SER A 3 21.85 -59.51 -45.19
N LEU A 4 20.66 -59.20 -44.79
CA LEU A 4 19.99 -57.93 -45.06
C LEU A 4 20.41 -56.92 -43.96
N VAL A 5 21.15 -55.90 -44.31
CA VAL A 5 21.47 -54.79 -43.40
C VAL A 5 20.40 -53.75 -43.56
N VAL A 6 19.61 -53.53 -42.50
CA VAL A 6 18.59 -52.47 -42.45
C VAL A 6 19.28 -51.27 -41.80
N ILE A 7 19.44 -50.16 -42.56
CA ILE A 7 19.93 -48.87 -42.08
C ILE A 7 18.69 -48.06 -41.68
N ILE A 8 18.53 -47.80 -40.37
CA ILE A 8 17.51 -46.91 -39.84
C ILE A 8 18.11 -45.48 -39.82
N PRO A 9 17.54 -44.50 -40.53
CA PRO A 9 18.01 -43.12 -40.42
C PRO A 9 17.59 -42.55 -39.05
N ALA A 10 18.59 -42.13 -38.27
CA ALA A 10 18.33 -41.41 -37.02
C ALA A 10 17.79 -40.04 -37.34
N LEU A 11 16.50 -39.84 -37.04
CA LEU A 11 15.83 -38.55 -37.14
C LEU A 11 16.30 -37.67 -35.96
N TRP A 12 17.20 -36.73 -36.23
CA TRP A 12 17.61 -35.74 -35.27
C TRP A 12 16.46 -34.73 -35.05
N LEU A 13 15.75 -34.91 -33.95
CA LEU A 13 14.78 -33.93 -33.48
C LEU A 13 15.54 -32.73 -32.90
N VAL A 14 15.76 -31.70 -33.71
CA VAL A 14 16.25 -30.40 -33.23
C VAL A 14 15.15 -29.77 -32.41
N LEU A 15 15.22 -29.93 -31.08
CA LEU A 15 14.43 -29.12 -30.16
C LEU A 15 14.97 -27.69 -30.25
N ALA A 16 14.35 -26.89 -31.10
CA ALA A 16 14.51 -25.44 -31.08
C ALA A 16 13.99 -24.96 -29.74
N SER A 17 14.87 -24.79 -28.77
CA SER A 17 14.61 -24.01 -27.57
C SER A 17 14.38 -22.56 -28.01
N GLY A 18 13.16 -22.27 -28.46
CA GLY A 18 12.72 -20.94 -28.71
C GLY A 18 12.80 -20.17 -27.40
N CYS A 19 13.82 -19.33 -27.29
CA CYS A 19 13.87 -18.28 -26.29
C CYS A 19 12.62 -17.43 -26.50
N ARG A 20 11.55 -17.71 -25.75
CA ARG A 20 10.38 -16.82 -25.75
C ARG A 20 10.85 -15.49 -25.14
N SER A 21 11.18 -14.55 -26.01
CA SER A 21 11.30 -13.16 -25.63
C SER A 21 10.01 -12.79 -24.92
N ARG A 22 10.13 -12.41 -23.63
CA ARG A 22 9.02 -11.80 -22.92
C ARG A 22 8.58 -10.60 -23.73
N PRO A 23 7.29 -10.43 -24.05
CA PRO A 23 6.82 -9.22 -24.70
C PRO A 23 7.17 -8.06 -23.75
N GLY A 24 8.06 -7.20 -24.17
CA GLY A 24 8.43 -5.99 -23.44
C GLY A 24 7.32 -4.94 -23.59
N GLY A 25 6.30 -5.04 -22.76
CA GLY A 25 5.26 -4.05 -22.66
C GLY A 25 4.39 -4.43 -21.46
N VAL A 26 4.23 -3.51 -20.52
CA VAL A 26 3.23 -3.65 -19.46
C VAL A 26 1.87 -3.57 -20.15
N ASP A 27 1.19 -4.70 -20.26
CA ASP A 27 -0.16 -4.71 -20.83
C ASP A 27 -1.13 -4.15 -19.79
N TYR A 28 -1.43 -2.87 -19.93
CA TYR A 28 -2.42 -2.19 -19.09
C TYR A 28 -3.82 -2.83 -19.13
N ASN A 29 -4.13 -3.64 -20.12
CA ASN A 29 -5.41 -4.33 -20.18
C ASN A 29 -5.48 -5.46 -19.15
N GLN A 30 -4.38 -6.14 -18.86
CA GLN A 30 -4.31 -7.13 -17.78
C GLN A 30 -4.67 -6.51 -16.41
N TRP A 31 -4.32 -5.25 -16.19
CA TRP A 31 -4.71 -4.53 -14.98
C TRP A 31 -6.21 -4.29 -14.90
N LYS A 32 -6.86 -3.97 -16.01
CA LYS A 32 -8.30 -3.78 -16.06
C LYS A 32 -9.07 -5.09 -15.79
N GLU A 33 -8.57 -6.19 -16.35
CA GLU A 33 -9.12 -7.51 -16.11
C GLU A 33 -8.92 -7.95 -14.65
N ALA A 34 -7.73 -7.77 -14.09
CA ALA A 34 -7.43 -8.05 -12.68
C ALA A 34 -8.32 -7.21 -11.74
N ALA A 35 -8.52 -5.92 -12.02
CA ALA A 35 -9.42 -5.05 -11.27
C ALA A 35 -10.90 -5.51 -11.37
N GLY A 36 -11.27 -6.13 -12.48
CA GLY A 36 -12.62 -6.69 -12.69
C GLY A 36 -12.94 -7.90 -11.82
N THR A 37 -11.94 -8.66 -11.37
CA THR A 37 -12.15 -9.90 -10.60
C THR A 37 -12.65 -9.67 -9.17
N ARG A 38 -12.54 -8.47 -8.62
CA ARG A 38 -12.90 -8.11 -7.23
C ARG A 38 -12.27 -9.02 -6.17
N ARG A 39 -11.16 -9.66 -6.50
CA ARG A 39 -10.41 -10.56 -5.61
C ARG A 39 -8.95 -10.13 -5.61
N ALA A 40 -8.34 -10.12 -4.44
CA ALA A 40 -6.90 -9.95 -4.33
C ALA A 40 -6.18 -11.14 -4.99
N THR A 41 -4.95 -10.91 -5.45
CA THR A 41 -4.07 -11.95 -5.95
C THR A 41 -3.92 -13.05 -4.91
N ALA A 42 -4.16 -14.30 -5.29
CA ALA A 42 -3.98 -15.42 -4.37
C ALA A 42 -2.50 -15.57 -4.02
N ALA A 43 -2.20 -15.92 -2.77
CA ALA A 43 -0.84 -16.07 -2.26
C ALA A 43 0.05 -16.95 -3.14
N ARG A 44 -0.49 -18.03 -3.72
CA ARG A 44 0.23 -18.94 -4.64
C ARG A 44 0.75 -18.28 -5.94
N HIS A 45 0.26 -17.09 -6.28
CA HIS A 45 0.70 -16.33 -7.46
C HIS A 45 1.73 -15.25 -7.12
N VAL A 46 2.13 -15.15 -5.87
CA VAL A 46 3.14 -14.20 -5.39
C VAL A 46 4.41 -14.98 -5.09
N THR A 47 5.49 -14.63 -5.76
CA THR A 47 6.81 -15.23 -5.48
C THR A 47 7.47 -14.46 -4.34
N ALA A 48 7.82 -15.17 -3.27
CA ALA A 48 8.60 -14.63 -2.16
C ALA A 48 10.04 -15.13 -2.23
N ILE A 49 10.96 -14.36 -1.67
CA ILE A 49 12.35 -14.80 -1.46
C ILE A 49 12.41 -15.82 -0.31
N PRO A 50 13.44 -16.68 -0.26
CA PRO A 50 13.59 -17.65 0.84
C PRO A 50 13.53 -16.99 2.22
N GLY A 51 12.81 -17.62 3.14
CA GLY A 51 12.59 -17.12 4.50
C GLY A 51 11.34 -16.24 4.67
N PHE A 52 10.61 -15.97 3.58
CA PHE A 52 9.32 -15.25 3.64
C PHE A 52 8.19 -16.14 3.14
N GLU A 53 7.06 -16.05 3.83
CA GLU A 53 5.80 -16.67 3.42
C GLU A 53 4.79 -15.59 3.03
N VAL A 54 3.90 -15.92 2.08
CA VAL A 54 2.85 -15.00 1.61
C VAL A 54 1.50 -15.57 1.96
N ASP A 55 0.74 -14.83 2.76
CA ASP A 55 -0.64 -15.15 3.09
C ASP A 55 -1.60 -14.06 2.60
N LEU A 56 -2.71 -14.45 1.99
CA LEU A 56 -3.80 -13.56 1.69
C LEU A 56 -4.66 -13.36 2.94
N LEU A 57 -4.47 -12.25 3.62
CA LEU A 57 -5.22 -11.94 4.84
C LEU A 57 -6.67 -11.56 4.55
N ARG A 58 -6.89 -10.73 3.52
CA ARG A 58 -8.21 -10.22 3.16
C ARG A 58 -8.20 -9.59 1.76
N THR A 59 -9.34 -9.64 1.11
CA THR A 59 -9.63 -8.81 -0.06
C THR A 59 -10.54 -7.66 0.35
N ALA A 60 -10.21 -6.42 -0.05
CA ALA A 60 -11.09 -5.27 0.15
C ALA A 60 -12.44 -5.50 -0.53
N THR A 61 -13.52 -5.11 0.13
CA THR A 61 -14.87 -5.14 -0.47
C THR A 61 -15.13 -3.88 -1.27
N LYS A 62 -16.13 -3.89 -2.14
CA LYS A 62 -16.54 -2.69 -2.89
C LYS A 62 -16.92 -1.54 -1.96
N ALA A 63 -17.53 -1.81 -0.82
CA ALA A 63 -17.91 -0.79 0.16
C ALA A 63 -16.71 -0.18 0.89
N GLU A 64 -15.62 -0.91 1.00
CA GLU A 64 -14.36 -0.41 1.59
C GLU A 64 -13.58 0.47 0.60
N GLY A 65 -13.77 0.28 -0.71
CA GLY A 65 -13.05 1.00 -1.76
C GLY A 65 -11.57 0.60 -1.84
N SER A 66 -10.74 1.50 -2.39
CA SER A 66 -9.30 1.31 -2.49
C SER A 66 -8.61 1.61 -1.15
N TRP A 67 -7.63 0.80 -0.81
CA TRP A 67 -6.76 0.99 0.36
C TRP A 67 -5.47 1.65 -0.09
N VAL A 68 -5.11 2.78 0.49
CA VAL A 68 -3.98 3.61 0.03
C VAL A 68 -2.83 3.69 1.02
N SER A 69 -3.05 3.30 2.27
CA SER A 69 -2.01 3.22 3.30
C SER A 69 -2.34 2.15 4.33
N LEU A 70 -1.29 1.69 5.01
CA LEU A 70 -1.38 0.66 6.04
C LEU A 70 -0.41 0.98 7.16
N GLU A 71 -0.85 0.75 8.41
CA GLU A 71 -0.05 0.89 9.62
C GLU A 71 -0.48 -0.15 10.64
N PHE A 72 0.37 -0.47 11.60
CA PHE A 72 0.00 -1.26 12.78
C PHE A 72 -0.25 -0.34 13.97
N ASP A 73 -1.31 -0.59 14.73
CA ASP A 73 -1.50 0.09 16.01
C ASP A 73 -0.68 -0.58 17.13
N GLY A 74 -0.71 0.02 18.32
CA GLY A 74 0.01 -0.49 19.50
C GLY A 74 -0.42 -1.88 19.98
N GLN A 75 -1.52 -2.43 19.45
CA GLN A 75 -2.02 -3.78 19.75
C GLN A 75 -1.77 -4.76 18.58
N GLY A 76 -1.05 -4.34 17.55
CA GLY A 76 -0.75 -5.17 16.36
C GLY A 76 -1.95 -5.36 15.42
N ARG A 77 -2.95 -4.50 15.48
CA ARG A 77 -4.06 -4.49 14.51
C ARG A 77 -3.70 -3.60 13.33
N LEU A 78 -4.23 -3.92 12.15
CA LEU A 78 -3.99 -3.14 10.94
C LEU A 78 -4.92 -1.93 10.89
N LEU A 79 -4.34 -0.75 10.69
CA LEU A 79 -5.03 0.48 10.36
C LEU A 79 -4.88 0.74 8.87
N ILE A 80 -5.98 1.02 8.18
CA ILE A 80 -6.04 1.15 6.73
C ILE A 80 -6.62 2.51 6.36
N GLY A 81 -5.83 3.35 5.69
CA GLY A 81 -6.32 4.56 5.04
C GLY A 81 -7.04 4.21 3.73
N ARG A 82 -8.21 4.79 3.53
CA ARG A 82 -9.01 4.61 2.31
C ARG A 82 -8.77 5.75 1.33
N GLU A 83 -8.86 5.47 0.03
CA GLU A 83 -8.82 6.50 -1.02
C GLU A 83 -10.00 7.48 -0.89
N GLY A 84 -11.17 6.96 -0.56
CA GLY A 84 -12.32 7.79 -0.19
C GLY A 84 -12.20 8.30 1.24
N SER A 85 -13.32 8.34 1.97
CA SER A 85 -13.31 8.76 3.36
C SER A 85 -13.11 7.60 4.32
N GLY A 86 -12.44 7.90 5.41
CA GLY A 86 -12.33 7.06 6.58
C GLY A 86 -11.06 6.22 6.69
N ILE A 87 -10.87 5.77 7.90
CA ILE A 87 -9.82 4.84 8.31
C ILE A 87 -10.49 3.60 8.87
N LEU A 88 -10.06 2.42 8.39
CA LEU A 88 -10.50 1.14 8.91
C LEU A 88 -9.49 0.60 9.91
N ARG A 89 -9.97 -0.21 10.83
CA ARG A 89 -9.16 -1.07 11.70
C ARG A 89 -9.53 -2.53 11.44
N LEU A 90 -8.52 -3.35 11.16
CA LEU A 90 -8.66 -4.77 10.94
C LEU A 90 -8.00 -5.53 12.09
N THR A 91 -8.79 -6.30 12.81
CA THR A 91 -8.28 -7.24 13.82
C THR A 91 -8.21 -8.62 13.20
N LEU A 92 -6.98 -9.11 13.04
CA LEU A 92 -6.74 -10.44 12.49
C LEU A 92 -7.10 -11.51 13.51
N PRO A 93 -7.63 -12.66 13.08
CA PRO A 93 -7.96 -13.74 14.01
C PRO A 93 -6.69 -14.38 14.58
N LYS A 94 -6.72 -14.71 15.85
CA LYS A 94 -5.62 -15.46 16.51
C LYS A 94 -5.45 -16.89 15.98
N ARG A 95 -6.47 -17.44 15.32
CA ARG A 95 -6.47 -18.78 14.73
C ARG A 95 -6.67 -18.69 13.23
N ARG A 96 -6.00 -19.55 12.46
CA ARG A 96 -6.01 -19.57 10.99
C ARG A 96 -7.42 -19.61 10.37
N LEU A 97 -8.39 -20.21 11.02
CA LEU A 97 -9.78 -20.31 10.54
C LEU A 97 -10.73 -19.24 11.14
N GLY A 98 -10.18 -18.24 11.81
CA GLY A 98 -10.97 -17.14 12.35
C GLY A 98 -11.38 -16.13 11.27
N ARG A 99 -12.30 -15.22 11.63
CA ARG A 99 -12.71 -14.12 10.76
C ARG A 99 -12.00 -12.83 11.15
N THR A 100 -11.51 -12.09 10.17
CA THR A 100 -11.02 -10.72 10.36
C THR A 100 -12.21 -9.82 10.73
N ARG A 101 -12.11 -9.13 11.87
CA ARG A 101 -13.05 -8.08 12.24
C ARG A 101 -12.63 -6.79 11.56
N VAL A 102 -13.57 -6.07 10.99
CA VAL A 102 -13.35 -4.78 10.33
C VAL A 102 -14.23 -3.72 10.99
N GLU A 103 -13.63 -2.61 11.36
CA GLU A 103 -14.28 -1.49 12.01
C GLU A 103 -13.90 -0.19 11.30
N ILE A 104 -14.80 0.78 11.28
CA ILE A 104 -14.49 2.16 10.90
C ILE A 104 -14.09 2.88 12.18
N VAL A 105 -12.83 3.31 12.28
CA VAL A 105 -12.31 4.03 13.45
C VAL A 105 -12.26 5.55 13.24
N ASN A 106 -12.43 5.99 12.02
CA ASN A 106 -12.70 7.37 11.65
C ASN A 106 -13.45 7.36 10.32
N GLY A 107 -14.54 8.13 10.20
CA GLY A 107 -15.36 8.22 8.98
C GLY A 107 -15.17 9.52 8.20
N GLU A 108 -14.44 10.50 8.74
CA GLU A 108 -14.44 11.88 8.26
C GLU A 108 -13.20 12.25 7.44
N LEU A 109 -12.01 11.75 7.83
CA LEU A 109 -10.77 12.08 7.13
C LEU A 109 -10.76 11.44 5.75
N ASN A 110 -10.39 12.24 4.76
CA ASN A 110 -10.44 11.81 3.37
C ASN A 110 -9.05 11.54 2.82
N GLU A 111 -8.91 10.35 2.20
CA GLU A 111 -7.70 9.93 1.50
C GLU A 111 -6.44 10.04 2.37
N CYS A 112 -6.42 9.28 3.46
CA CYS A 112 -5.26 9.19 4.35
C CYS A 112 -4.15 8.37 3.70
N ARG A 113 -3.29 9.01 2.90
CA ARG A 113 -2.20 8.34 2.16
C ARG A 113 -1.00 7.99 3.04
N GLY A 114 -0.90 8.56 4.24
CA GLY A 114 0.10 8.23 5.22
C GLY A 114 -0.53 8.01 6.58
N LEU A 115 -0.24 6.88 7.21
CA LEU A 115 -0.60 6.55 8.58
C LEU A 115 0.66 6.24 9.36
N LEU A 116 0.69 6.64 10.63
CA LEU A 116 1.78 6.35 11.56
C LEU A 116 1.22 6.18 12.96
N TRP A 117 1.51 5.06 13.59
CA TRP A 117 1.27 4.86 15.02
C TRP A 117 2.51 5.28 15.82
N ALA A 118 2.40 6.34 16.57
CA ALA A 118 3.48 6.82 17.43
C ALA A 118 2.90 7.53 18.66
N TYR A 119 3.63 7.51 19.77
CA TYR A 119 3.28 8.26 20.99
C TYR A 119 1.85 7.98 21.49
N GLY A 120 1.40 6.72 21.38
CA GLY A 120 0.05 6.31 21.79
C GLY A 120 -1.08 6.94 20.96
N SER A 121 -0.79 7.37 19.74
CA SER A 121 -1.74 8.05 18.86
C SER A 121 -1.58 7.59 17.42
N LEU A 122 -2.64 7.69 16.63
CA LEU A 122 -2.57 7.56 15.19
C LEU A 122 -2.37 8.94 14.56
N TYR A 123 -1.35 9.08 13.73
CA TYR A 123 -1.15 10.26 12.89
C TYR A 123 -1.56 9.92 11.46
N ALA A 124 -2.30 10.82 10.82
CA ALA A 124 -2.79 10.67 9.47
C ALA A 124 -2.42 11.88 8.60
N ASN A 125 -1.64 11.63 7.53
CA ASN A 125 -1.38 12.62 6.49
C ASN A 125 -2.50 12.50 5.46
N ALA A 126 -3.56 13.29 5.65
CA ALA A 126 -4.81 13.19 4.92
C ALA A 126 -4.80 14.10 3.69
N ASN A 127 -4.76 13.48 2.50
CA ASN A 127 -4.58 14.20 1.24
C ASN A 127 -5.75 15.13 0.91
N ASN A 128 -6.96 14.61 0.86
CA ASN A 128 -8.15 15.41 0.55
C ASN A 128 -8.64 16.25 1.73
N SER A 129 -8.36 15.85 2.97
CA SER A 129 -8.58 16.68 4.16
C SER A 129 -7.49 17.74 4.37
N LYS A 130 -6.47 17.78 3.49
CA LYS A 130 -5.43 18.83 3.41
C LYS A 130 -4.69 19.11 4.71
N GLY A 131 -4.23 18.07 5.40
CA GLY A 131 -3.47 18.28 6.62
C GLY A 131 -2.91 17.02 7.28
N LEU A 132 -2.08 17.27 8.29
CA LEU A 132 -1.65 16.27 9.25
C LEU A 132 -2.60 16.31 10.45
N TYR A 133 -3.16 15.17 10.77
CA TYR A 133 -4.07 14.97 11.89
C TYR A 133 -3.48 14.00 12.91
N ARG A 134 -3.85 14.18 14.18
CA ARG A 134 -3.64 13.21 15.24
C ARG A 134 -5.00 12.71 15.72
N LEU A 135 -5.14 11.39 15.84
CA LEU A 135 -6.30 10.73 16.38
C LEU A 135 -5.91 10.02 17.69
N ARG A 136 -6.70 10.21 18.74
CA ARG A 136 -6.48 9.62 20.05
C ARG A 136 -7.75 9.02 20.61
N ASP A 137 -7.57 7.94 21.33
CA ASP A 137 -8.53 7.45 22.32
C ASP A 137 -8.20 8.14 23.65
N THR A 138 -9.07 9.03 24.11
CA THR A 138 -8.88 9.77 25.36
C THR A 138 -9.69 9.17 26.51
N THR A 139 -10.63 8.29 26.20
CA THR A 139 -11.54 7.64 27.17
C THR A 139 -11.09 6.23 27.55
N GLY A 140 -10.25 5.60 26.73
CA GLY A 140 -9.77 4.23 26.95
C GLY A 140 -10.76 3.16 26.47
N ASP A 141 -11.73 3.53 25.63
CA ASP A 141 -12.75 2.62 25.09
C ASP A 141 -12.37 2.00 23.73
N ASP A 142 -11.13 2.22 23.29
CA ASP A 142 -10.58 1.73 22.03
C ASP A 142 -11.22 2.40 20.79
N GLN A 143 -11.78 3.62 20.94
CA GLN A 143 -12.25 4.46 19.85
C GLN A 143 -11.45 5.77 19.79
N PHE A 144 -11.29 6.33 18.59
CA PHE A 144 -10.65 7.64 18.46
C PHE A 144 -11.68 8.75 18.63
N ASP A 145 -11.82 9.23 19.84
CA ASP A 145 -12.74 10.30 20.24
C ASP A 145 -12.14 11.71 20.07
N GLU A 146 -10.82 11.84 19.97
CA GLU A 146 -10.15 13.08 19.62
C GLU A 146 -9.58 13.01 18.20
N VAL A 147 -10.00 13.91 17.31
CA VAL A 147 -9.38 14.13 15.99
C VAL A 147 -8.90 15.57 15.91
N LYS A 148 -7.59 15.76 15.99
CA LYS A 148 -6.96 17.08 16.04
C LYS A 148 -6.17 17.39 14.78
N LEU A 149 -6.48 18.46 14.06
CA LEU A 149 -5.64 19.00 12.99
C LEU A 149 -4.38 19.62 13.60
N LEU A 150 -3.21 19.03 13.31
CA LEU A 150 -1.92 19.53 13.77
C LEU A 150 -1.32 20.56 12.80
N ARG A 151 -1.43 20.29 11.50
CA ARG A 151 -0.89 21.16 10.46
C ARG A 151 -1.78 21.14 9.23
N LYS A 152 -2.35 22.28 8.92
CA LYS A 152 -3.03 22.51 7.64
C LYS A 152 -1.99 22.69 6.53
N THR A 153 -2.25 22.15 5.35
CA THR A 153 -1.41 22.34 4.16
C THR A 153 -2.25 22.83 3.00
N GLY A 154 -1.71 23.76 2.20
CA GLY A 154 -2.35 24.29 1.01
C GLY A 154 -2.12 23.40 -0.23
N GLY A 155 -2.63 23.85 -1.36
CA GLY A 155 -2.38 23.25 -2.68
C GLY A 155 -3.37 22.19 -3.12
N GLY A 156 -3.00 21.50 -4.21
CA GLY A 156 -3.79 20.46 -4.85
C GLY A 156 -3.75 19.11 -4.13
N VAL A 157 -4.38 18.13 -4.74
CA VAL A 157 -4.51 16.76 -4.19
C VAL A 157 -4.00 15.67 -5.13
N GLY A 158 -3.61 15.99 -6.35
CA GLY A 158 -3.06 15.03 -7.32
C GLY A 158 -1.77 14.41 -6.79
N HIS A 159 -0.63 15.08 -6.95
CA HIS A 159 0.62 14.75 -6.29
C HIS A 159 0.69 15.42 -4.92
N GLY A 160 -0.23 15.03 -4.05
CA GLY A 160 -0.49 15.71 -2.78
C GLY A 160 0.31 15.19 -1.60
N ARG A 161 -0.39 14.96 -0.48
CA ARG A 161 0.18 14.50 0.79
C ARG A 161 0.32 13.00 0.75
N ASN A 162 1.52 12.50 1.05
CA ASN A 162 1.85 11.08 0.92
C ASN A 162 2.29 10.49 2.28
N SER A 163 3.44 9.83 2.30
CA SER A 163 3.90 9.04 3.43
C SER A 163 4.23 9.88 4.66
N ILE A 164 4.23 9.21 5.78
CA ILE A 164 4.60 9.71 7.09
C ILE A 164 5.50 8.66 7.76
N ALA A 165 6.52 9.08 8.48
CA ALA A 165 7.42 8.18 9.19
C ALA A 165 7.91 8.83 10.49
N LEU A 166 8.25 7.99 11.47
CA LEU A 166 8.97 8.40 12.66
C LEU A 166 10.48 8.32 12.41
N GLY A 167 11.19 9.42 12.59
CA GLY A 167 12.64 9.45 12.49
C GLY A 167 13.33 8.91 13.75
N PRO A 168 14.61 8.55 13.64
CA PRO A 168 15.39 8.06 14.79
C PRO A 168 15.60 9.14 15.87
N ASP A 169 15.41 10.39 15.51
CA ASP A 169 15.45 11.58 16.39
C ASP A 169 14.12 11.86 17.12
N GLY A 170 13.10 11.02 16.88
CA GLY A 170 11.77 11.19 17.46
C GLY A 170 10.88 12.20 16.74
N PHE A 171 11.33 12.80 15.63
CA PHE A 171 10.47 13.68 14.84
C PHE A 171 9.62 12.90 13.83
N ILE A 172 8.45 13.47 13.54
CA ILE A 172 7.56 12.94 12.50
C ILE A 172 7.88 13.60 11.17
N TYR A 173 8.29 12.81 10.19
CA TYR A 173 8.63 13.23 8.85
C TYR A 173 7.45 13.02 7.90
N LEU A 174 7.17 14.00 7.07
CA LEU A 174 6.11 13.98 6.07
C LEU A 174 6.71 14.12 4.68
N THR A 175 6.23 13.32 3.74
CA THR A 175 6.52 13.53 2.32
C THR A 175 5.30 14.12 1.62
N HIS A 176 5.55 15.10 0.76
CA HIS A 176 4.54 15.73 -0.06
C HIS A 176 4.98 15.73 -1.52
N GLY A 177 4.02 15.63 -2.42
CA GLY A 177 4.26 15.87 -3.84
C GLY A 177 4.23 17.35 -4.18
N ASN A 178 4.51 17.67 -5.44
CA ASN A 178 4.64 19.04 -5.94
C ASN A 178 3.33 19.85 -5.95
N ASP A 179 2.19 19.20 -5.78
CA ASP A 179 0.89 19.89 -5.67
C ASP A 179 0.64 20.50 -4.29
N VAL A 180 1.47 20.18 -3.30
CA VAL A 180 1.37 20.76 -1.96
C VAL A 180 2.20 22.04 -1.90
N LEU A 181 1.56 23.15 -1.51
CA LEU A 181 2.27 24.41 -1.36
C LEU A 181 3.28 24.36 -0.22
N LEU A 182 4.44 24.93 -0.47
CA LEU A 182 5.43 25.14 0.59
C LEU A 182 4.87 26.02 1.70
N PRO A 183 5.27 25.82 2.97
CA PRO A 183 4.88 26.69 4.05
C PRO A 183 5.28 28.15 3.76
N GLU A 184 4.45 29.08 4.19
CA GLU A 184 4.79 30.49 4.14
C GLU A 184 6.11 30.77 4.88
N GLY A 185 6.97 31.59 4.29
CA GLY A 185 8.29 31.89 4.85
C GLY A 185 9.34 30.81 4.68
N PHE A 186 9.02 29.70 3.98
CA PHE A 186 10.01 28.68 3.66
C PHE A 186 11.16 29.27 2.82
N LYS A 187 12.39 29.11 3.32
CA LYS A 187 13.59 29.50 2.61
C LYS A 187 14.41 28.24 2.32
N PRO A 188 14.65 27.90 1.03
CA PRO A 188 15.55 26.80 0.69
C PRO A 188 16.92 27.04 1.31
N THR A 189 17.49 26.04 1.97
CA THR A 189 18.89 26.09 2.42
C THR A 189 19.82 25.72 1.26
N PRO A 190 21.10 26.10 1.29
CA PRO A 190 22.07 25.70 0.27
C PRO A 190 22.22 24.19 0.12
N ALA A 191 21.95 23.43 1.18
CA ALA A 191 21.93 21.96 1.17
C ALA A 191 20.62 21.38 0.61
N SER A 192 19.58 22.20 0.44
CA SER A 192 18.33 21.76 -0.14
C SER A 192 18.50 21.52 -1.65
N THR A 193 18.30 20.28 -2.08
CA THR A 193 18.25 19.93 -3.51
C THR A 193 16.95 20.38 -4.17
N TYR A 194 16.05 20.98 -3.41
CA TYR A 194 14.79 21.50 -3.91
C TYR A 194 15.05 22.69 -4.82
N ARG A 195 15.12 22.41 -6.11
CA ARG A 195 15.13 23.47 -7.15
C ARG A 195 13.68 23.67 -7.55
N ASN A 196 13.25 24.93 -7.56
CA ASN A 196 11.93 25.29 -8.10
C ASN A 196 11.83 24.75 -9.53
N TYR A 197 10.86 23.91 -9.78
CA TYR A 197 10.42 23.57 -11.11
C TYR A 197 9.41 24.60 -11.58
#